data_f05091343df6f93dc9845d4120a1d07c
#
_entry.id   f05091343df6f93dc9845d4120a1d07c
#
_cell.length_a   1.000
_cell.length_b   1.000
_cell.length_c   1.000
_cell.angle_alpha   90.00
_cell.angle_beta   90.00
_cell.angle_gamma   90.00
#
_symmetry.space_group_name_H-M   'P 1'
#
loop_
_entity.id
_entity.type
_entity.pdbx_description
1 polymer ?
#
loop_
_entity_poly.entity_id
_entity_poly.type
_entity_poly.pdbx_seq_one_letter_code
_entity_poly.pdbx_strand_id
1 'polypeptide(L)'
;MSGSSRVWAVVVTWNRRDLLERCLDHLAAQTRPCDRILVVDNASDDGTAEWLDLAWAGQVDRLRLSVNTGGAGGFNAGIRAAMEVGAGRLWLMDDDVLPAPDALERLLQAEAELAAEGVLPAFLCSTVRTPDGLLTNTAEIDLRTNALGYAAWGERLERGIVPVRQATFVSLLVPRSAVQRYGLPLAPMFIWGDDTEYTLRLAAERPGFLIGASRVEHVRAAPGGLSLETETDPRRERLHRLLTRNVILAKRRHEGTGSALRYAASRGRIALRLAAKGQWRKAGVLVAGVLDGVRFDPEVEYCAC
;
A
#
# COMPACT_ATOMS: atom_id res chain seq x y z
N MET A 1 -8.06 -0.87 -28.93
CA MET A 1 -8.32 -1.23 -27.52
C MET A 1 -8.39 0.08 -26.74
N SER A 2 -9.50 0.37 -26.05
CA SER A 2 -9.66 1.63 -25.31
C SER A 2 -8.61 1.70 -24.17
N GLY A 3 -8.07 2.87 -23.85
CA GLY A 3 -7.06 3.05 -22.82
C GLY A 3 -7.48 2.56 -21.41
N SER A 4 -8.78 2.29 -21.19
CA SER A 4 -9.34 1.81 -19.92
C SER A 4 -8.97 0.37 -19.55
N SER A 5 -8.46 -0.43 -20.48
CA SER A 5 -8.12 -1.85 -20.23
C SER A 5 -6.66 -2.09 -19.85
N ARG A 6 -5.76 -1.11 -20.04
CA ARG A 6 -4.32 -1.28 -19.80
C ARG A 6 -3.97 -1.29 -18.31
N VAL A 7 -3.21 -2.32 -17.91
CA VAL A 7 -2.71 -2.49 -16.55
C VAL A 7 -1.23 -2.13 -16.50
N TRP A 8 -0.88 -1.20 -15.65
CA TRP A 8 0.50 -0.85 -15.33
C TRP A 8 0.86 -1.39 -13.95
N ALA A 9 1.87 -2.24 -13.85
CA ALA A 9 2.49 -2.52 -12.55
C ALA A 9 3.36 -1.32 -12.16
N VAL A 10 3.26 -0.87 -10.92
CA VAL A 10 4.11 0.17 -10.33
C VAL A 10 4.84 -0.45 -9.16
N VAL A 11 6.15 -0.61 -9.29
CA VAL A 11 7.04 -1.21 -8.29
C VAL A 11 7.93 -0.13 -7.70
N VAL A 12 7.89 0.08 -6.39
CA VAL A 12 8.77 1.03 -5.70
C VAL A 12 9.93 0.28 -5.08
N THR A 13 11.17 0.76 -5.32
CA THR A 13 12.39 0.15 -4.79
C THR A 13 13.35 1.18 -4.22
N TRP A 14 14.16 0.77 -3.25
CA TRP A 14 15.29 1.52 -2.72
C TRP A 14 16.35 0.59 -2.12
N ASN A 15 17.54 0.51 -2.78
CA ASN A 15 18.68 -0.28 -2.32
C ASN A 15 18.35 -1.75 -2.02
N ARG A 16 17.60 -2.40 -2.94
CA ARG A 16 17.14 -3.80 -2.82
C ARG A 16 17.14 -4.53 -4.16
N ARG A 17 18.21 -4.36 -4.95
CA ARG A 17 18.32 -4.90 -6.31
C ARG A 17 17.92 -6.38 -6.40
N ASP A 18 18.40 -7.24 -5.51
CA ASP A 18 18.16 -8.69 -5.59
C ASP A 18 16.65 -9.05 -5.30
N LEU A 19 15.97 -8.28 -4.48
CA LEU A 19 14.51 -8.44 -4.26
C LEU A 19 13.73 -7.92 -5.45
N LEU A 20 14.12 -6.76 -5.99
CA LEU A 20 13.52 -6.20 -7.21
C LEU A 20 13.64 -7.16 -8.39
N GLU A 21 14.80 -7.82 -8.60
CA GLU A 21 14.99 -8.80 -9.65
C GLU A 21 13.96 -9.93 -9.56
N ARG A 22 13.82 -10.53 -8.38
CA ARG A 22 12.81 -11.56 -8.13
C ARG A 22 11.40 -11.07 -8.37
N CYS A 23 11.05 -9.86 -7.92
CA CYS A 23 9.74 -9.25 -8.16
C CYS A 23 9.47 -9.10 -9.67
N LEU A 24 10.42 -8.59 -10.43
CA LEU A 24 10.29 -8.40 -11.87
C LEU A 24 10.17 -9.74 -12.62
N ASP A 25 10.91 -10.78 -12.23
CA ASP A 25 10.78 -12.13 -12.78
C ASP A 25 9.34 -12.67 -12.60
N HIS A 26 8.75 -12.49 -11.41
CA HIS A 26 7.38 -12.89 -11.14
C HIS A 26 6.34 -12.05 -11.90
N LEU A 27 6.61 -10.78 -12.14
CA LEU A 27 5.76 -9.92 -12.98
C LEU A 27 5.85 -10.31 -14.46
N ALA A 28 7.04 -10.64 -14.96
CA ALA A 28 7.23 -11.11 -16.34
C ALA A 28 6.58 -12.48 -16.58
N ALA A 29 6.49 -13.33 -15.54
CA ALA A 29 5.89 -14.67 -15.62
C ALA A 29 4.36 -14.70 -15.44
N GLN A 30 3.68 -13.56 -15.37
CA GLN A 30 2.21 -13.54 -15.21
C GLN A 30 1.50 -14.12 -16.41
N THR A 31 0.49 -15.00 -16.20
CA THR A 31 -0.38 -15.59 -17.25
C THR A 31 -1.15 -14.52 -18.02
N ARG A 32 -1.55 -13.44 -17.32
CA ARG A 32 -2.01 -12.18 -17.91
C ARG A 32 -0.89 -11.14 -17.72
N PRO A 33 -0.03 -10.90 -18.72
CA PRO A 33 1.06 -9.92 -18.58
C PRO A 33 0.54 -8.53 -18.26
N CYS A 34 1.30 -7.75 -17.48
CA CYS A 34 1.09 -6.31 -17.39
C CYS A 34 1.33 -5.68 -18.76
N ASP A 35 0.55 -4.65 -19.12
CA ASP A 35 0.77 -3.93 -20.37
C ASP A 35 2.07 -3.09 -20.29
N ARG A 36 2.45 -2.67 -19.10
CA ARG A 36 3.73 -2.03 -18.77
C ARG A 36 4.11 -2.32 -17.32
N ILE A 37 5.40 -2.27 -17.03
CA ILE A 37 5.96 -2.32 -15.68
C ILE A 37 6.77 -1.04 -15.48
N LEU A 38 6.38 -0.21 -14.52
CA LEU A 38 7.11 0.99 -14.12
C LEU A 38 7.83 0.73 -12.80
N VAL A 39 9.15 0.75 -12.83
CA VAL A 39 9.99 0.71 -11.63
C VAL A 39 10.29 2.14 -11.18
N VAL A 40 9.90 2.48 -9.96
CA VAL A 40 10.28 3.74 -9.32
C VAL A 40 11.51 3.49 -8.45
N ASP A 41 12.66 3.87 -8.97
CA ASP A 41 13.94 3.87 -8.23
C ASP A 41 13.99 5.11 -7.32
N ASN A 42 13.79 4.89 -6.05
CA ASN A 42 13.68 5.94 -5.02
C ASN A 42 15.05 6.45 -4.55
N ALA A 43 15.93 6.80 -5.50
CA ALA A 43 17.31 7.24 -5.33
C ALA A 43 18.24 6.14 -4.74
N SER A 44 18.24 4.95 -5.34
CA SER A 44 19.17 3.89 -4.97
C SER A 44 20.64 4.25 -5.33
N ASP A 45 21.57 3.77 -4.51
CA ASP A 45 23.03 3.92 -4.68
C ASP A 45 23.77 2.56 -4.73
N ASP A 46 23.02 1.46 -4.86
CA ASP A 46 23.53 0.07 -4.94
C ASP A 46 23.71 -0.46 -6.36
N GLY A 47 23.65 0.42 -7.38
CA GLY A 47 23.75 0.04 -8.80
C GLY A 47 22.44 -0.43 -9.42
N THR A 48 21.30 -0.27 -8.73
CA THR A 48 19.96 -0.66 -9.23
C THR A 48 19.65 0.01 -10.58
N ALA A 49 19.94 1.31 -10.74
CA ALA A 49 19.59 2.04 -11.96
C ALA A 49 20.34 1.50 -13.19
N GLU A 50 21.65 1.33 -13.07
CA GLU A 50 22.51 0.83 -14.13
C GLU A 50 22.16 -0.62 -14.47
N TRP A 51 21.84 -1.44 -13.47
CA TRP A 51 21.39 -2.81 -13.68
C TRP A 51 20.05 -2.87 -14.44
N LEU A 52 19.07 -2.04 -14.10
CA LEU A 52 17.79 -1.96 -14.82
C LEU A 52 18.00 -1.60 -16.30
N ASP A 53 18.89 -0.64 -16.59
CA ASP A 53 19.18 -0.20 -17.95
C ASP A 53 19.87 -1.29 -18.78
N LEU A 54 20.55 -2.25 -18.16
CA LEU A 54 21.23 -3.35 -18.83
C LEU A 54 20.37 -4.62 -18.90
N ALA A 55 19.87 -5.09 -17.75
CA ALA A 55 19.22 -6.39 -17.66
C ALA A 55 17.74 -6.35 -18.08
N TRP A 56 17.06 -5.20 -17.90
CA TRP A 56 15.64 -5.04 -18.18
C TRP A 56 15.34 -4.00 -19.25
N ALA A 57 16.32 -3.66 -20.06
CA ALA A 57 16.19 -2.71 -21.18
C ALA A 57 15.00 -3.06 -22.09
N GLY A 58 14.07 -2.12 -22.26
CA GLY A 58 12.87 -2.29 -23.09
C GLY A 58 11.77 -3.17 -22.51
N GLN A 59 12.00 -3.82 -21.37
CA GLN A 59 11.00 -4.65 -20.68
C GLN A 59 10.28 -3.86 -19.56
N VAL A 60 10.99 -2.94 -18.92
CA VAL A 60 10.44 -2.06 -17.88
C VAL A 60 10.69 -0.60 -18.22
N ASP A 61 9.79 0.27 -17.75
CA ASP A 61 10.03 1.71 -17.68
C ASP A 61 10.66 2.04 -16.33
N ARG A 62 11.58 2.99 -16.30
CA ARG A 62 12.24 3.42 -15.06
C ARG A 62 11.96 4.90 -14.79
N LEU A 63 11.49 5.18 -13.57
CA LEU A 63 11.42 6.53 -13.01
C LEU A 63 12.42 6.63 -11.86
N ARG A 64 13.52 7.34 -12.04
CA ARG A 64 14.48 7.59 -10.97
C ARG A 64 14.19 8.90 -10.26
N LEU A 65 14.02 8.85 -8.94
CA LEU A 65 13.88 10.04 -8.10
C LEU A 65 15.26 10.57 -7.71
N SER A 66 15.36 11.88 -7.48
CA SER A 66 16.62 12.53 -7.11
C SER A 66 17.00 12.34 -5.63
N VAL A 67 15.99 12.04 -4.78
CA VAL A 67 16.14 11.78 -3.35
C VAL A 67 15.16 10.69 -2.92
N ASN A 68 15.51 9.97 -1.86
CA ASN A 68 14.60 9.00 -1.26
C ASN A 68 13.42 9.73 -0.57
N THR A 69 12.24 9.56 -1.13
CA THR A 69 10.97 10.16 -0.64
C THR A 69 10.13 9.18 0.19
N GLY A 70 10.69 8.01 0.53
CA GLY A 70 9.97 6.91 1.17
C GLY A 70 9.00 6.20 0.23
N GLY A 71 8.34 5.14 0.73
CA GLY A 71 7.33 4.41 -0.04
C GLY A 71 6.20 5.32 -0.51
N ALA A 72 5.69 6.19 0.36
CA ALA A 72 4.60 7.11 0.06
C ALA A 72 4.92 8.04 -1.13
N GLY A 73 6.11 8.63 -1.15
CA GLY A 73 6.56 9.49 -2.25
C GLY A 73 6.85 8.69 -3.53
N GLY A 74 7.41 7.49 -3.40
CA GLY A 74 7.64 6.59 -4.53
C GLY A 74 6.33 6.21 -5.22
N PHE A 75 5.31 5.77 -4.48
CA PHE A 75 3.99 5.47 -5.04
C PHE A 75 3.28 6.70 -5.60
N ASN A 76 3.36 7.86 -4.94
CA ASN A 76 2.82 9.11 -5.49
C ASN A 76 3.42 9.41 -6.86
N ALA A 77 4.75 9.38 -6.99
CA ALA A 77 5.45 9.67 -8.25
C ALA A 77 5.15 8.62 -9.34
N GLY A 78 5.16 7.33 -8.98
CA GLY A 78 4.88 6.24 -9.92
C GLY A 78 3.45 6.24 -10.44
N ILE A 79 2.47 6.44 -9.56
CA ILE A 79 1.06 6.55 -9.95
C ILE A 79 0.87 7.77 -10.87
N ARG A 80 1.43 8.93 -10.53
CA ARG A 80 1.38 10.13 -11.36
C ARG A 80 1.91 9.87 -12.76
N ALA A 81 3.12 9.31 -12.88
CA ALA A 81 3.75 9.02 -14.16
C ALA A 81 2.91 8.03 -15.00
N ALA A 82 2.40 6.96 -14.41
CA ALA A 82 1.56 6.01 -15.12
C ALA A 82 0.20 6.61 -15.54
N MET A 83 -0.38 7.49 -14.74
CA MET A 83 -1.61 8.21 -15.09
C MET A 83 -1.43 9.17 -16.27
N GLU A 84 -0.31 9.89 -16.33
CA GLU A 84 0.04 10.82 -17.42
C GLU A 84 0.14 10.13 -18.78
N VAL A 85 0.62 8.88 -18.82
CA VAL A 85 0.72 8.09 -20.05
C VAL A 85 -0.48 7.19 -20.31
N GLY A 86 -1.58 7.36 -19.56
CA GLY A 86 -2.88 6.75 -19.85
C GLY A 86 -3.08 5.33 -19.32
N ALA A 87 -2.46 4.98 -18.18
CA ALA A 87 -2.79 3.74 -17.47
C ALA A 87 -4.29 3.67 -17.15
N GLY A 88 -4.93 2.53 -17.41
CA GLY A 88 -6.33 2.28 -17.08
C GLY A 88 -6.51 1.70 -15.68
N ARG A 89 -5.54 0.89 -15.26
CA ARG A 89 -5.42 0.30 -13.93
C ARG A 89 -3.96 0.34 -13.48
N LEU A 90 -3.76 0.44 -12.19
CA LEU A 90 -2.46 0.52 -11.54
C LEU A 90 -2.35 -0.65 -10.56
N TRP A 91 -1.41 -1.56 -10.77
CA TRP A 91 -1.12 -2.65 -9.84
C TRP A 91 0.11 -2.27 -9.02
N LEU A 92 -0.13 -1.85 -7.78
CA LEU A 92 0.87 -1.27 -6.89
C LEU A 92 1.49 -2.34 -6.00
N MET A 93 2.83 -2.34 -5.87
CA MET A 93 3.56 -3.24 -4.98
C MET A 93 4.95 -2.74 -4.63
N ASP A 94 5.47 -3.22 -3.50
CA ASP A 94 6.88 -3.05 -3.12
C ASP A 94 7.77 -4.06 -3.85
N ASP A 95 9.09 -3.83 -3.84
CA ASP A 95 10.12 -4.65 -4.49
C ASP A 95 10.31 -6.05 -3.87
N ASP A 96 9.74 -6.32 -2.70
CA ASP A 96 9.79 -7.58 -1.97
C ASP A 96 8.50 -8.42 -2.07
N VAL A 97 7.67 -8.13 -3.08
CA VAL A 97 6.42 -8.84 -3.37
C VAL A 97 6.61 -9.76 -4.57
N LEU A 98 6.26 -11.04 -4.40
CA LEU A 98 6.34 -12.07 -5.42
C LEU A 98 4.94 -12.57 -5.79
N PRO A 99 4.31 -12.05 -6.85
CA PRO A 99 2.99 -12.49 -7.28
C PRO A 99 3.01 -13.92 -7.80
N ALA A 100 2.00 -14.73 -7.45
CA ALA A 100 1.78 -16.02 -8.10
C ALA A 100 1.52 -15.81 -9.62
N PRO A 101 1.83 -16.80 -10.47
CA PRO A 101 1.75 -16.61 -11.94
C PRO A 101 0.38 -16.14 -12.45
N ASP A 102 -0.71 -16.46 -11.77
CA ASP A 102 -2.08 -16.10 -12.13
C ASP A 102 -2.66 -14.94 -11.29
N ALA A 103 -1.83 -14.27 -10.49
CA ALA A 103 -2.32 -13.28 -9.51
C ALA A 103 -3.08 -12.11 -10.18
N LEU A 104 -2.52 -11.51 -11.24
CA LEU A 104 -3.18 -10.43 -11.97
C LEU A 104 -4.44 -10.91 -12.68
N GLU A 105 -4.39 -12.07 -13.31
CA GLU A 105 -5.54 -12.68 -13.99
C GLU A 105 -6.72 -12.85 -13.03
N ARG A 106 -6.48 -13.33 -11.79
CA ARG A 106 -7.50 -13.49 -10.76
C ARG A 106 -8.11 -12.17 -10.30
N LEU A 107 -7.28 -11.12 -10.17
CA LEU A 107 -7.79 -9.78 -9.86
C LEU A 107 -8.72 -9.26 -10.96
N LEU A 108 -8.32 -9.38 -12.23
CA LEU A 108 -9.10 -8.90 -13.36
C LEU A 108 -10.37 -9.72 -13.58
N GLN A 109 -10.33 -11.04 -13.35
CA GLN A 109 -11.50 -11.91 -13.38
C GLN A 109 -12.52 -11.49 -12.33
N ALA A 110 -12.09 -11.28 -11.08
CA ALA A 110 -12.97 -10.81 -10.01
C ALA A 110 -13.54 -9.40 -10.28
N GLU A 111 -12.74 -8.50 -10.88
CA GLU A 111 -13.24 -7.19 -11.32
C GLU A 111 -14.38 -7.32 -12.34
N ALA A 112 -14.21 -8.22 -13.33
CA ALA A 112 -15.24 -8.46 -14.33
C ALA A 112 -16.51 -9.09 -13.75
N GLU A 113 -16.38 -10.01 -12.80
CA GLU A 113 -17.51 -10.61 -12.07
C GLU A 113 -18.29 -9.56 -11.27
N LEU A 114 -17.58 -8.70 -10.52
CA LEU A 114 -18.20 -7.60 -9.78
C LEU A 114 -18.91 -6.61 -10.72
N ALA A 115 -18.28 -6.28 -11.85
CA ALA A 115 -18.86 -5.38 -12.84
C ALA A 115 -20.13 -5.94 -13.47
N ALA A 116 -20.20 -7.25 -13.72
CA ALA A 116 -21.40 -7.93 -14.21
C ALA A 116 -22.57 -7.85 -13.22
N GLU A 117 -22.30 -7.71 -11.93
CA GLU A 117 -23.28 -7.45 -10.86
C GLU A 117 -23.59 -5.96 -10.66
N GLY A 118 -23.00 -5.07 -11.46
CA GLY A 118 -23.13 -3.61 -11.28
C GLY A 118 -22.29 -3.07 -10.11
N VAL A 119 -21.36 -3.86 -9.55
CA VAL A 119 -20.51 -3.46 -8.44
C VAL A 119 -19.20 -2.91 -8.98
N LEU A 120 -18.89 -1.66 -8.65
CA LEU A 120 -17.62 -1.01 -9.01
C LEU A 120 -16.70 -0.96 -7.79
N PRO A 121 -15.60 -1.73 -7.75
CA PRO A 121 -14.69 -1.72 -6.63
C PRO A 121 -13.92 -0.40 -6.52
N ALA A 122 -13.61 0.03 -5.29
CA ALA A 122 -12.68 1.13 -5.06
C ALA A 122 -11.24 0.72 -5.42
N PHE A 123 -10.89 -0.51 -5.09
CA PHE A 123 -9.65 -1.22 -5.43
C PHE A 123 -9.86 -2.72 -5.24
N LEU A 124 -8.92 -3.52 -5.76
CA LEU A 124 -8.80 -4.94 -5.43
C LEU A 124 -7.46 -5.21 -4.78
N CYS A 125 -7.38 -6.20 -3.90
CA CYS A 125 -6.11 -6.64 -3.32
C CYS A 125 -6.02 -8.16 -3.26
N SER A 126 -4.78 -8.68 -3.28
CA SER A 126 -4.49 -10.10 -3.19
C SER A 126 -4.40 -10.59 -1.76
N THR A 127 -4.55 -11.91 -1.57
CA THR A 127 -4.16 -12.59 -0.32
C THR A 127 -2.64 -12.61 -0.23
N VAL A 128 -2.11 -12.10 0.87
CA VAL A 128 -0.66 -11.98 1.10
C VAL A 128 -0.19 -13.03 2.10
N ARG A 129 0.89 -13.73 1.76
CA ARG A 129 1.53 -14.70 2.65
C ARG A 129 3.02 -14.42 2.78
N THR A 130 3.60 -14.87 3.88
CA THR A 130 5.05 -14.95 4.05
C THR A 130 5.60 -16.19 3.30
N PRO A 131 6.92 -16.29 3.08
CA PRO A 131 7.51 -17.47 2.42
C PRO A 131 7.20 -18.81 3.10
N ASP A 132 6.98 -18.81 4.41
CA ASP A 132 6.57 -19.97 5.21
C ASP A 132 5.04 -20.19 5.24
N GLY A 133 4.28 -19.45 4.41
CA GLY A 133 2.85 -19.64 4.18
C GLY A 133 1.92 -18.96 5.17
N LEU A 134 2.41 -18.22 6.17
CA LEU A 134 1.58 -17.51 7.14
C LEU A 134 0.90 -16.29 6.49
N LEU A 135 -0.34 -16.01 6.86
CA LEU A 135 -1.04 -14.80 6.43
C LEU A 135 -0.36 -13.54 7.01
N THR A 136 -0.16 -12.55 6.16
CA THR A 136 0.39 -11.25 6.54
C THR A 136 -0.32 -10.13 5.76
N ASN A 137 -0.10 -8.88 6.13
CA ASN A 137 -0.71 -7.71 5.46
C ASN A 137 -2.22 -7.87 5.21
N THR A 138 -2.92 -8.48 6.17
CA THR A 138 -4.34 -8.81 6.05
C THR A 138 -5.17 -7.53 5.95
N ALA A 139 -5.99 -7.46 4.91
CA ALA A 139 -6.91 -6.35 4.68
C ALA A 139 -7.97 -6.25 5.79
N GLU A 140 -8.41 -5.04 6.12
CA GLU A 140 -9.47 -4.83 7.09
C GLU A 140 -10.85 -4.96 6.41
N ILE A 141 -11.70 -5.84 6.96
CA ILE A 141 -13.04 -6.11 6.42
C ILE A 141 -13.91 -4.85 6.48
N ASP A 142 -14.66 -4.62 5.41
CA ASP A 142 -15.71 -3.60 5.38
C ASP A 142 -16.97 -4.14 6.08
N LEU A 143 -17.44 -3.41 7.08
CA LEU A 143 -18.61 -3.79 7.87
C LEU A 143 -19.89 -3.04 7.47
N ARG A 144 -19.91 -2.39 6.30
CA ARG A 144 -21.15 -1.81 5.77
C ARG A 144 -22.23 -2.88 5.67
N THR A 145 -23.47 -2.48 5.95
CA THR A 145 -24.60 -3.41 6.01
C THR A 145 -25.33 -3.47 4.66
N ASN A 146 -25.92 -4.63 4.41
CA ASN A 146 -26.85 -4.82 3.29
C ASN A 146 -28.24 -4.20 3.62
N ALA A 147 -29.18 -4.33 2.69
CA ALA A 147 -30.54 -3.80 2.82
C ALA A 147 -31.32 -4.35 4.02
N LEU A 148 -30.92 -5.50 4.57
CA LEU A 148 -31.52 -6.12 5.75
C LEU A 148 -30.82 -5.71 7.07
N GLY A 149 -29.77 -4.87 7.01
CA GLY A 149 -29.02 -4.41 8.17
C GLY A 149 -27.92 -5.35 8.66
N TYR A 150 -27.64 -6.45 7.95
CA TYR A 150 -26.54 -7.36 8.26
C TYR A 150 -25.24 -6.94 7.53
N ALA A 151 -24.09 -7.17 8.17
CA ALA A 151 -22.81 -6.90 7.55
C ALA A 151 -22.64 -7.70 6.23
N ALA A 152 -22.40 -6.98 5.13
CA ALA A 152 -22.43 -7.55 3.78
C ALA A 152 -21.15 -8.36 3.40
N TRP A 153 -20.16 -8.45 4.30
CA TRP A 153 -18.88 -9.09 3.97
C TRP A 153 -19.00 -10.58 3.54
N GLY A 154 -20.05 -11.27 4.00
CA GLY A 154 -20.30 -12.69 3.68
C GLY A 154 -20.96 -12.93 2.33
N GLU A 155 -21.52 -11.92 1.66
CA GLU A 155 -22.36 -12.10 0.45
C GLU A 155 -21.65 -12.78 -0.73
N ARG A 156 -20.32 -12.66 -0.81
CA ARG A 156 -19.50 -13.23 -1.89
C ARG A 156 -18.41 -14.18 -1.37
N LEU A 157 -18.55 -14.63 -0.12
CA LEU A 157 -17.54 -15.46 0.54
C LEU A 157 -17.30 -16.79 -0.19
N GLU A 158 -18.34 -17.42 -0.73
CA GLU A 158 -18.24 -18.66 -1.51
C GLU A 158 -17.33 -18.54 -2.74
N ARG A 159 -17.21 -17.31 -3.30
CA ARG A 159 -16.32 -17.01 -4.42
C ARG A 159 -14.95 -16.50 -3.96
N GLY A 160 -14.72 -16.42 -2.64
CA GLY A 160 -13.49 -15.85 -2.08
C GLY A 160 -13.34 -14.36 -2.33
N ILE A 161 -14.45 -13.62 -2.49
CA ILE A 161 -14.46 -12.15 -2.69
C ILE A 161 -15.01 -11.51 -1.41
N VAL A 162 -14.16 -10.78 -0.68
CA VAL A 162 -14.50 -10.20 0.60
C VAL A 162 -14.36 -8.66 0.53
N PRO A 163 -15.43 -7.88 0.84
CA PRO A 163 -15.32 -6.44 0.86
C PRO A 163 -14.40 -5.97 1.99
N VAL A 164 -13.51 -5.04 1.67
CA VAL A 164 -12.52 -4.49 2.58
C VAL A 164 -12.52 -2.96 2.50
N ARG A 165 -12.21 -2.31 3.61
CA ARG A 165 -12.09 -0.85 3.68
C ARG A 165 -10.64 -0.38 3.65
N GLN A 166 -9.70 -1.27 4.00
CA GLN A 166 -8.28 -0.96 4.07
C GLN A 166 -7.45 -2.14 3.56
N ALA A 167 -6.37 -1.85 2.84
CA ALA A 167 -5.37 -2.81 2.39
C ALA A 167 -3.98 -2.14 2.39
N THR A 168 -2.94 -2.90 2.01
CA THR A 168 -1.56 -2.41 1.91
C THR A 168 -1.11 -2.38 0.44
N PHE A 169 -0.03 -1.61 0.13
CA PHE A 169 0.57 -1.57 -1.20
C PHE A 169 1.32 -2.86 -1.61
N VAL A 170 1.16 -3.95 -0.87
CA VAL A 170 1.79 -5.24 -1.18
C VAL A 170 1.23 -5.89 -2.45
N SER A 171 -0.03 -5.68 -2.79
CA SER A 171 -0.63 -6.03 -4.10
C SER A 171 -1.99 -5.35 -4.17
N LEU A 172 -2.02 -4.15 -4.70
CA LEU A 172 -3.23 -3.33 -4.77
C LEU A 172 -3.51 -2.93 -6.22
N LEU A 173 -4.62 -3.39 -6.80
CA LEU A 173 -5.07 -3.00 -8.12
C LEU A 173 -6.08 -1.84 -8.00
N VAL A 174 -5.70 -0.66 -8.50
CA VAL A 174 -6.48 0.58 -8.41
C VAL A 174 -6.95 1.00 -9.80
N PRO A 175 -8.25 1.19 -10.04
CA PRO A 175 -8.74 1.71 -11.32
C PRO A 175 -8.39 3.19 -11.47
N ARG A 176 -8.11 3.62 -12.71
CA ARG A 176 -7.82 5.04 -13.06
C ARG A 176 -8.86 6.00 -12.46
N SER A 177 -10.14 5.65 -12.56
CA SER A 177 -11.23 6.48 -12.05
C SER A 177 -11.17 6.75 -10.54
N ALA A 178 -10.62 5.81 -9.76
CA ALA A 178 -10.44 6.01 -8.33
C ALA A 178 -9.30 7.01 -8.06
N VAL A 179 -8.18 6.92 -8.79
CA VAL A 179 -7.09 7.89 -8.68
C VAL A 179 -7.55 9.30 -9.09
N GLN A 180 -8.32 9.41 -10.19
CA GLN A 180 -8.87 10.70 -10.64
C GLN A 180 -9.80 11.33 -9.59
N ARG A 181 -10.62 10.52 -8.92
CA ARG A 181 -11.60 10.99 -7.95
C ARG A 181 -10.97 11.33 -6.60
N TYR A 182 -10.07 10.49 -6.10
CA TYR A 182 -9.56 10.55 -4.74
C TYR A 182 -8.11 11.05 -4.65
N GLY A 183 -7.45 11.32 -5.78
CA GLY A 183 -6.09 11.83 -5.84
C GLY A 183 -5.01 10.78 -5.58
N LEU A 184 -3.81 11.25 -5.31
CA LEU A 184 -2.58 10.46 -5.13
C LEU A 184 -2.34 10.14 -3.64
N PRO A 185 -1.53 9.10 -3.33
CA PRO A 185 -1.02 8.88 -1.98
C PRO A 185 -0.32 10.13 -1.44
N LEU A 186 -0.41 10.35 -0.14
CA LEU A 186 0.18 11.52 0.52
C LEU A 186 1.70 11.38 0.66
N ALA A 187 2.47 11.88 -0.32
CA ALA A 187 3.94 11.81 -0.32
C ALA A 187 4.61 12.25 1.00
N PRO A 188 4.13 13.31 1.73
CA PRO A 188 4.71 13.71 3.01
C PRO A 188 4.58 12.68 4.14
N MET A 189 3.81 11.60 3.96
CA MET A 189 3.75 10.52 4.95
C MET A 189 5.06 9.72 5.01
N PHE A 190 5.81 9.67 3.94
CA PHE A 190 7.10 9.04 3.77
C PHE A 190 7.03 7.50 3.85
N ILE A 191 6.66 6.94 5.00
CA ILE A 191 6.57 5.49 5.22
C ILE A 191 5.59 5.16 6.35
N TRP A 192 4.96 3.98 6.27
CA TRP A 192 4.04 3.39 7.25
C TRP A 192 2.75 4.17 7.48
N GLY A 193 1.66 3.60 7.07
CA GLY A 193 0.31 4.14 7.19
C GLY A 193 -0.14 4.98 6.00
N ASP A 194 0.70 5.20 5.01
CA ASP A 194 0.37 5.80 3.72
C ASP A 194 -0.61 4.95 2.91
N ASP A 195 -0.37 3.65 2.86
CA ASP A 195 -1.28 2.63 2.32
C ASP A 195 -2.64 2.62 3.03
N THR A 196 -2.62 2.69 4.36
CA THR A 196 -3.82 2.77 5.20
C THR A 196 -4.63 4.02 4.88
N GLU A 197 -4.01 5.19 4.88
CA GLU A 197 -4.69 6.46 4.56
C GLU A 197 -5.27 6.42 3.15
N TYR A 198 -4.47 5.98 2.17
CA TYR A 198 -4.87 5.95 0.78
C TYR A 198 -6.06 5.01 0.54
N THR A 199 -5.98 3.77 1.01
CA THR A 199 -7.05 2.79 0.80
C THR A 199 -8.33 3.12 1.56
N LEU A 200 -8.26 3.69 2.77
CA LEU A 200 -9.43 4.23 3.48
C LEU A 200 -10.10 5.37 2.70
N ARG A 201 -9.29 6.25 2.08
CA ARG A 201 -9.78 7.35 1.24
C ARG A 201 -10.44 6.83 -0.04
N LEU A 202 -9.82 5.85 -0.72
CA LEU A 202 -10.42 5.18 -1.88
C LEU A 202 -11.74 4.49 -1.52
N ALA A 203 -11.80 3.83 -0.36
CA ALA A 203 -12.96 3.07 0.10
C ALA A 203 -14.05 3.93 0.78
N ALA A 204 -13.94 5.26 0.79
CA ALA A 204 -14.86 6.13 1.50
C ALA A 204 -16.33 5.94 1.09
N GLU A 205 -16.61 5.78 -0.20
CA GLU A 205 -17.97 5.65 -0.73
C GLU A 205 -18.37 4.22 -1.08
N ARG A 206 -17.41 3.38 -1.50
CA ARG A 206 -17.62 2.01 -1.93
C ARG A 206 -16.45 1.13 -1.48
N PRO A 207 -16.67 -0.18 -1.19
CA PRO A 207 -15.59 -1.02 -0.69
C PRO A 207 -14.52 -1.30 -1.76
N GLY A 208 -13.30 -1.57 -1.31
CA GLY A 208 -12.37 -2.43 -2.02
C GLY A 208 -12.74 -3.89 -1.80
N PHE A 209 -12.05 -4.81 -2.49
CA PHE A 209 -12.27 -6.25 -2.29
C PHE A 209 -10.96 -7.01 -2.20
N LEU A 210 -10.88 -7.89 -1.20
CA LEU A 210 -9.86 -8.92 -1.10
C LEU A 210 -10.27 -10.10 -1.99
N ILE A 211 -9.36 -10.53 -2.87
CA ILE A 211 -9.57 -11.64 -3.80
C ILE A 211 -8.78 -12.84 -3.32
N GLY A 212 -9.46 -13.82 -2.74
CA GLY A 212 -8.85 -15.00 -2.13
C GLY A 212 -8.06 -15.87 -3.12
N ALA A 213 -8.49 -15.91 -4.39
CA ALA A 213 -7.81 -16.64 -5.46
C ALA A 213 -6.52 -15.96 -5.95
N SER A 214 -6.40 -14.64 -5.83
CA SER A 214 -5.18 -13.90 -6.14
C SER A 214 -4.21 -13.97 -4.96
N ARG A 215 -3.00 -14.48 -5.20
CA ARG A 215 -2.01 -14.74 -4.13
C ARG A 215 -0.70 -14.06 -4.43
N VAL A 216 -0.09 -13.52 -3.39
CA VAL A 216 1.27 -12.99 -3.45
C VAL A 216 2.05 -13.41 -2.21
N GLU A 217 3.36 -13.61 -2.38
CA GLU A 217 4.30 -13.79 -1.28
C GLU A 217 4.95 -12.43 -0.95
N HIS A 218 5.06 -12.10 0.32
CA HIS A 218 5.78 -10.92 0.79
C HIS A 218 7.04 -11.35 1.54
N VAL A 219 8.20 -11.12 0.95
CA VAL A 219 9.53 -11.49 1.48
C VAL A 219 9.98 -10.45 2.50
N ARG A 220 9.37 -10.52 3.69
CA ARG A 220 9.62 -9.53 4.75
C ARG A 220 11.01 -9.70 5.36
N ALA A 221 11.71 -8.59 5.59
CA ALA A 221 13.02 -8.57 6.24
C ALA A 221 12.98 -8.99 7.73
N ALA A 222 11.81 -8.87 8.40
CA ALA A 222 11.66 -9.23 9.80
C ALA A 222 10.26 -9.80 10.07
N PRO A 223 10.14 -10.86 10.90
CA PRO A 223 8.85 -11.39 11.33
C PRO A 223 8.16 -10.44 12.31
N GLY A 224 6.82 -10.48 12.34
CA GLY A 224 5.99 -9.75 13.30
C GLY A 224 5.51 -8.38 12.82
N GLY A 225 4.67 -7.74 13.64
CA GLY A 225 4.12 -6.41 13.39
C GLY A 225 5.10 -5.29 13.80
N LEU A 226 4.79 -4.07 13.36
CA LEU A 226 5.56 -2.89 13.73
C LEU A 226 5.34 -2.56 15.23
N SER A 227 6.35 -2.78 16.06
CA SER A 227 6.33 -2.49 17.49
C SER A 227 7.61 -1.79 17.93
N LEU A 228 7.47 -0.56 18.45
CA LEU A 228 8.62 0.17 18.99
C LEU A 228 9.19 -0.51 20.24
N GLU A 229 8.36 -1.23 21.00
CA GLU A 229 8.82 -1.88 22.24
C GLU A 229 9.86 -2.97 21.93
N THR A 230 9.68 -3.70 20.82
CA THR A 230 10.58 -4.79 20.37
C THR A 230 11.58 -4.36 19.30
N GLU A 231 11.49 -3.13 18.78
CA GLU A 231 12.40 -2.64 17.75
C GLU A 231 13.82 -2.46 18.34
N THR A 232 14.81 -3.01 17.65
CA THR A 232 16.22 -2.97 18.06
C THR A 232 17.10 -2.15 17.12
N ASP A 233 16.64 -1.89 15.89
CA ASP A 233 17.37 -1.06 14.94
C ASP A 233 17.10 0.43 15.23
N PRO A 234 18.15 1.22 15.61
CA PRO A 234 18.00 2.65 15.88
C PRO A 234 17.49 3.48 14.70
N ARG A 235 17.72 3.04 13.46
CA ARG A 235 17.19 3.71 12.25
C ARG A 235 15.69 3.51 12.16
N ARG A 236 15.21 2.28 12.38
CA ARG A 236 13.80 1.94 12.36
C ARG A 236 13.05 2.53 13.56
N GLU A 237 13.67 2.63 14.74
CA GLU A 237 13.04 3.31 15.89
C GLU A 237 12.58 4.73 15.56
N ARG A 238 13.37 5.48 14.78
CA ARG A 238 12.99 6.85 14.37
C ARG A 238 11.76 6.87 13.45
N LEU A 239 11.57 5.83 12.63
CA LEU A 239 10.42 5.75 11.75
C LEU A 239 9.09 5.56 12.51
N HIS A 240 9.12 5.03 13.73
CA HIS A 240 7.93 4.93 14.58
C HIS A 240 7.33 6.30 14.97
N ARG A 241 8.12 7.39 14.90
CA ARG A 241 7.60 8.77 14.99
C ARG A 241 6.66 9.04 13.82
N LEU A 242 7.08 8.68 12.60
CA LEU A 242 6.27 8.85 11.39
C LEU A 242 5.02 7.96 11.44
N LEU A 243 5.16 6.68 11.82
CA LEU A 243 4.02 5.78 12.03
C LEU A 243 2.98 6.39 12.97
N THR A 244 3.42 6.89 14.14
CA THR A 244 2.51 7.50 15.13
C THR A 244 1.81 8.72 14.56
N ARG A 245 2.53 9.61 13.89
CA ARG A 245 2.02 10.80 13.20
C ARG A 245 0.98 10.43 12.13
N ASN A 246 1.33 9.49 11.27
CA ASN A 246 0.53 9.07 10.11
C ASN A 246 -0.77 8.38 10.54
N VAL A 247 -0.71 7.50 11.56
CA VAL A 247 -1.91 6.85 12.11
C VAL A 247 -2.86 7.85 12.76
N ILE A 248 -2.34 8.90 13.44
CA ILE A 248 -3.17 9.97 13.99
C ILE A 248 -3.90 10.70 12.86
N LEU A 249 -3.20 11.02 11.76
CA LEU A 249 -3.80 11.64 10.58
C LEU A 249 -4.91 10.76 10.00
N ALA A 250 -4.61 9.48 9.70
CA ALA A 250 -5.56 8.56 9.12
C ALA A 250 -6.82 8.41 9.99
N LYS A 251 -6.63 8.22 11.31
CA LYS A 251 -7.76 8.14 12.26
C LYS A 251 -8.58 9.41 12.31
N ARG A 252 -7.92 10.58 12.31
CA ARG A 252 -8.63 11.87 12.33
C ARG A 252 -9.49 12.07 11.08
N ARG A 253 -8.96 11.71 9.90
CA ARG A 253 -9.66 11.89 8.61
C ARG A 253 -10.77 10.87 8.38
N HIS A 254 -10.56 9.62 8.76
CA HIS A 254 -11.44 8.51 8.38
C HIS A 254 -12.29 7.93 9.52
N GLU A 255 -11.90 8.15 10.78
CA GLU A 255 -12.62 7.63 11.96
C GLU A 255 -13.08 8.75 12.92
N GLY A 256 -12.67 9.99 12.66
CA GLY A 256 -13.00 11.16 13.46
C GLY A 256 -12.02 11.44 14.60
N THR A 257 -12.09 12.67 15.12
CA THR A 257 -11.18 13.21 16.14
C THR A 257 -11.14 12.35 17.42
N GLY A 258 -12.27 11.78 17.84
CA GLY A 258 -12.33 10.91 19.03
C GLY A 258 -11.43 9.67 18.89
N SER A 259 -11.37 9.04 17.71
CA SER A 259 -10.50 7.89 17.46
C SER A 259 -9.02 8.30 17.48
N ALA A 260 -8.67 9.42 16.85
CA ALA A 260 -7.33 9.96 16.88
C ALA A 260 -6.84 10.26 18.33
N LEU A 261 -7.70 10.87 19.15
CA LEU A 261 -7.40 11.15 20.55
C LEU A 261 -7.20 9.88 21.38
N ARG A 262 -8.04 8.86 21.21
CA ARG A 262 -7.87 7.56 21.88
C ARG A 262 -6.54 6.92 21.51
N TYR A 263 -6.18 6.97 20.24
CA TYR A 263 -4.89 6.45 19.78
C TYR A 263 -3.71 7.25 20.38
N ALA A 264 -3.75 8.58 20.33
CA ALA A 264 -2.73 9.43 20.92
C ALA A 264 -2.55 9.17 22.43
N ALA A 265 -3.65 9.05 23.18
CA ALA A 265 -3.61 8.68 24.59
C ALA A 265 -3.01 7.29 24.84
N SER A 266 -3.31 6.32 23.96
CA SER A 266 -2.67 4.99 24.00
C SER A 266 -1.15 5.09 23.80
N ARG A 267 -0.68 5.90 22.83
CA ARG A 267 0.76 6.11 22.61
C ARG A 267 1.42 6.80 23.80
N GLY A 268 0.74 7.78 24.40
CA GLY A 268 1.21 8.43 25.65
C GLY A 268 1.40 7.44 26.80
N ARG A 269 0.43 6.53 27.00
CA ARG A 269 0.56 5.46 28.02
C ARG A 269 1.74 4.52 27.76
N ILE A 270 2.00 4.17 26.49
CA ILE A 270 3.17 3.37 26.13
C ILE A 270 4.46 4.16 26.38
N ALA A 271 4.50 5.44 26.02
CA ALA A 271 5.65 6.29 26.28
C ALA A 271 5.99 6.37 27.80
N LEU A 272 4.98 6.53 28.66
CA LEU A 272 5.17 6.51 30.12
C LEU A 272 5.74 5.17 30.60
N ARG A 273 5.24 4.03 30.08
CA ARG A 273 5.77 2.70 30.44
C ARG A 273 7.23 2.53 29.99
N LEU A 274 7.58 3.02 28.81
CA LEU A 274 8.95 2.97 28.30
C LEU A 274 9.88 3.85 29.13
N ALA A 275 9.45 5.05 29.51
CA ALA A 275 10.19 5.95 30.39
C ALA A 275 10.45 5.32 31.77
N ALA A 276 9.43 4.69 32.37
CA ALA A 276 9.57 3.97 33.65
C ALA A 276 10.56 2.80 33.57
N LYS A 277 10.79 2.22 32.37
CA LYS A 277 11.81 1.19 32.11
C LYS A 277 13.18 1.78 31.71
N GLY A 278 13.39 3.09 31.83
CA GLY A 278 14.61 3.78 31.42
C GLY A 278 14.79 3.95 29.90
N GLN A 279 13.79 3.61 29.08
CA GLN A 279 13.87 3.69 27.62
C GLN A 279 13.42 5.07 27.10
N TRP A 280 14.08 6.12 27.61
CA TRP A 280 13.71 7.53 27.37
C TRP A 280 13.71 7.90 25.88
N ARG A 281 14.65 7.35 25.10
CA ARG A 281 14.72 7.59 23.64
C ARG A 281 13.45 7.10 22.92
N LYS A 282 13.03 5.87 23.19
CA LYS A 282 11.79 5.31 22.60
C LYS A 282 10.54 6.08 23.07
N ALA A 283 10.50 6.44 24.36
CA ALA A 283 9.42 7.29 24.89
C ALA A 283 9.33 8.63 24.13
N GLY A 284 10.47 9.28 23.92
CA GLY A 284 10.56 10.55 23.17
C GLY A 284 10.08 10.42 21.72
N VAL A 285 10.37 9.30 21.04
CA VAL A 285 9.88 9.01 19.68
C VAL A 285 8.35 9.01 19.62
N LEU A 286 7.67 8.36 20.57
CA LEU A 286 6.20 8.34 20.61
C LEU A 286 5.60 9.71 20.91
N VAL A 287 6.16 10.44 21.90
CA VAL A 287 5.70 11.78 22.24
C VAL A 287 5.84 12.73 21.05
N ALA A 288 7.02 12.71 20.38
CA ALA A 288 7.24 13.52 19.19
C ALA A 288 6.25 13.16 18.05
N GLY A 289 6.00 11.86 17.84
CA GLY A 289 5.02 11.41 16.84
C GLY A 289 3.60 11.88 17.15
N VAL A 290 3.19 11.92 18.42
CA VAL A 290 1.88 12.45 18.82
C VAL A 290 1.80 13.96 18.56
N LEU A 291 2.82 14.71 18.93
CA LEU A 291 2.87 16.17 18.71
C LEU A 291 2.85 16.53 17.23
N ASP A 292 3.62 15.80 16.42
CA ASP A 292 3.59 15.95 14.96
C ASP A 292 2.20 15.63 14.40
N GLY A 293 1.57 14.55 14.86
CA GLY A 293 0.28 14.09 14.37
C GLY A 293 -0.88 15.09 14.57
N VAL A 294 -0.78 15.93 15.60
CA VAL A 294 -1.75 17.01 15.85
C VAL A 294 -1.74 18.06 14.73
N ARG A 295 -0.55 18.38 14.21
CA ARG A 295 -0.34 19.45 13.22
C ARG A 295 -0.23 18.94 11.79
N PHE A 296 0.05 17.66 11.59
CA PHE A 296 0.26 17.09 10.27
C PHE A 296 -1.07 16.96 9.52
N ASP A 297 -1.21 17.69 8.42
CA ASP A 297 -2.41 17.68 7.58
C ASP A 297 -2.06 18.03 6.12
N PRO A 298 -1.29 17.18 5.41
CA PRO A 298 -0.88 17.43 4.04
C PRO A 298 -2.09 17.42 3.09
N GLU A 299 -2.06 18.28 2.10
CA GLU A 299 -3.06 18.32 1.03
C GLU A 299 -2.96 17.08 0.13
N VAL A 300 -4.11 16.68 -0.43
CA VAL A 300 -4.18 15.62 -1.43
C VAL A 300 -3.81 16.21 -2.80
N GLU A 301 -2.83 15.61 -3.46
CA GLU A 301 -2.46 15.95 -4.81
C GLU A 301 -3.32 15.19 -5.83
N TYR A 302 -3.62 15.83 -6.95
CA TYR A 302 -4.35 15.23 -8.07
C TYR A 302 -3.48 15.24 -9.33
N CYS A 303 -3.67 14.23 -10.19
CA CYS A 303 -3.07 14.26 -11.52
C CYS A 303 -3.79 15.34 -12.37
N ALA A 304 -3.02 16.13 -13.09
CA ALA A 304 -3.60 16.93 -14.18
C ALA A 304 -4.10 15.92 -15.25
N CYS A 305 -5.41 15.88 -15.46
CA CYS A 305 -6.05 15.03 -16.49
C CYS A 305 -6.33 15.88 -17.72
#